data_44a51119ab04dafa7ccf7f77161259cc
#
_entry.id   44a51119ab04dafa7ccf7f77161259cc
#
_cell.length_a   1.000
_cell.length_b   1.000
_cell.length_c   1.000
_cell.angle_alpha   90.00
_cell.angle_beta   90.00
_cell.angle_gamma   90.00
#
_symmetry.space_group_name_H-M   'P 1'
#
loop_
_entity.id
_entity.type
_entity.pdbx_description
1 polymer ?
#
loop_
_entity_poly.entity_id
_entity_poly.type
_entity_poly.pdbx_seq_one_letter_code
_entity_poly.pdbx_strand_id
1 'polypeptide(L)'
;AVVERLDIKETIYQKLLPHLKKKAILTSNTSGIPLQDLTKNLPDDVKERFMITHFFNPPRYMQLLELVRGKETTDETYETMMEFGESILGKGIVHAKDTPNFIGNRIGVYGMMIAINLAQEYGLSVEEVDKLTGPISGRPKSATFRTADVVGLDTLKNVSLTTYYKAQEDEERDIFQIPAILESLIASDRLGQKTKAGFYKKNEDRSIHSVDLKTGEYSPMGQVRFDCFRIAKDRQRLSDKITALCFGDDRGSKYFWEITAKMFIYSANRVPEISDDILNIDNAMKWGFGWEAGPFETWDMLGIKKTIDRMKSEGKTVPQWVLDMLESGRETFYQVDNGIKSYWCPIEKGALNI
;
A
#
# COMPACT_ATOMS: atom_id res chain seq x y z
N ALA A 1 -10.58 17.58 11.13
CA ALA A 1 -11.01 16.32 10.51
C ALA A 1 -12.23 15.78 11.27
N VAL A 2 -13.08 15.05 10.58
CA VAL A 2 -14.27 14.41 11.14
C VAL A 2 -14.22 12.92 10.84
N VAL A 3 -15.07 12.14 11.53
CA VAL A 3 -15.15 10.70 11.34
C VAL A 3 -15.49 10.33 9.89
N GLU A 4 -15.08 9.14 9.47
CA GLU A 4 -15.26 8.62 8.12
C GLU A 4 -16.70 8.12 7.92
N ARG A 5 -17.65 9.05 7.91
CA ARG A 5 -19.09 8.82 7.73
C ARG A 5 -19.66 9.86 6.77
N LEU A 6 -20.35 9.37 5.73
CA LEU A 6 -20.93 10.22 4.68
C LEU A 6 -21.92 11.25 5.23
N ASP A 7 -22.87 10.82 6.06
CA ASP A 7 -23.89 11.68 6.65
C ASP A 7 -23.32 12.85 7.47
N ILE A 8 -22.23 12.60 8.21
CA ILE A 8 -21.53 13.64 8.97
C ILE A 8 -20.80 14.61 8.04
N LYS A 9 -20.13 14.11 7.00
CA LYS A 9 -19.44 14.94 6.01
C LYS A 9 -20.45 15.82 5.25
N GLU A 10 -21.57 15.25 4.79
CA GLU A 10 -22.65 16.02 4.14
C GLU A 10 -23.19 17.14 5.04
N THR A 11 -23.46 16.82 6.32
CA THR A 11 -23.92 17.83 7.31
C THR A 11 -22.92 18.98 7.41
N ILE A 12 -21.62 18.70 7.40
CA ILE A 12 -20.58 19.72 7.47
C ILE A 12 -20.52 20.54 6.18
N TYR A 13 -20.61 19.89 5.02
CA TYR A 13 -20.62 20.60 3.74
C TYR A 13 -21.80 21.58 3.66
N GLN A 14 -23.02 21.15 4.06
CA GLN A 14 -24.18 22.03 4.08
C GLN A 14 -23.97 23.26 5.00
N LYS A 15 -23.30 23.09 6.14
CA LYS A 15 -22.95 24.20 7.04
C LYS A 15 -21.86 25.11 6.48
N LEU A 16 -20.96 24.59 5.65
CA LEU A 16 -19.87 25.37 5.02
C LEU A 16 -20.35 26.17 3.82
N LEU A 17 -21.28 25.66 3.01
CA LEU A 17 -21.73 26.27 1.77
C LEU A 17 -22.05 27.78 1.89
N PRO A 18 -22.80 28.27 2.88
CA PRO A 18 -23.10 29.69 3.01
C PRO A 18 -21.86 30.58 3.28
N HIS A 19 -20.77 29.99 3.71
CA HIS A 19 -19.55 30.69 4.10
C HIS A 19 -18.39 30.49 3.11
N LEU A 20 -18.58 29.65 2.09
CA LEU A 20 -17.55 29.40 1.09
C LEU A 20 -17.34 30.64 0.22
N LYS A 21 -16.09 31.11 0.15
CA LYS A 21 -15.71 32.12 -0.82
C LYS A 21 -15.87 31.59 -2.24
N LYS A 22 -16.22 32.44 -3.17
CA LYS A 22 -16.51 32.09 -4.58
C LYS A 22 -15.40 31.29 -5.28
N LYS A 23 -14.14 31.49 -4.88
CA LYS A 23 -12.97 30.75 -5.44
C LYS A 23 -12.38 29.72 -4.48
N ALA A 24 -13.01 29.43 -3.34
CA ALA A 24 -12.48 28.47 -2.40
C ALA A 24 -12.58 27.04 -2.96
N ILE A 25 -11.50 26.31 -2.90
CA ILE A 25 -11.46 24.88 -3.20
C ILE A 25 -11.86 24.12 -1.92
N LEU A 26 -12.81 23.22 -2.06
CA LEU A 26 -13.22 22.31 -0.96
C LEU A 26 -12.63 20.94 -1.19
N THR A 27 -11.92 20.41 -0.19
CA THR A 27 -11.35 19.07 -0.30
C THR A 27 -11.78 18.17 0.85
N SER A 28 -11.81 16.88 0.58
CA SER A 28 -12.04 15.84 1.60
C SER A 28 -10.78 14.98 1.80
N ASN A 29 -10.47 14.65 3.06
CA ASN A 29 -9.42 13.69 3.40
C ASN A 29 -10.02 12.30 3.68
N THR A 30 -11.04 11.90 2.91
CA THR A 30 -11.62 10.56 2.99
C THR A 30 -10.63 9.51 2.50
N SER A 31 -10.70 8.30 3.06
CA SER A 31 -9.86 7.17 2.62
C SER A 31 -10.63 6.16 1.75
N GLY A 32 -11.97 6.26 1.66
CA GLY A 32 -12.74 5.24 0.94
C GLY A 32 -14.21 5.57 0.69
N ILE A 33 -14.67 6.81 0.97
CA ILE A 33 -15.99 7.27 0.53
C ILE A 33 -15.85 7.78 -0.90
N PRO A 34 -16.61 7.23 -1.87
CA PRO A 34 -16.55 7.68 -3.26
C PRO A 34 -16.78 9.18 -3.40
N LEU A 35 -16.04 9.83 -4.29
CA LEU A 35 -16.15 11.27 -4.49
C LEU A 35 -17.55 11.65 -4.97
N GLN A 36 -18.16 10.85 -5.86
CA GLN A 36 -19.53 11.07 -6.32
C GLN A 36 -20.56 11.09 -5.17
N ASP A 37 -20.36 10.27 -4.12
CA ASP A 37 -21.25 10.27 -2.97
C ASP A 37 -21.06 11.54 -2.14
N LEU A 38 -19.82 11.99 -1.96
CA LEU A 38 -19.49 13.22 -1.24
C LEU A 38 -20.05 14.49 -1.91
N THR A 39 -20.13 14.48 -3.23
CA THR A 39 -20.52 15.67 -4.03
C THR A 39 -21.99 15.67 -4.43
N LYS A 40 -22.72 14.55 -4.23
CA LYS A 40 -24.09 14.35 -4.71
C LYS A 40 -25.03 15.53 -4.46
N ASN A 41 -24.94 16.12 -3.25
CA ASN A 41 -25.83 17.17 -2.78
C ASN A 41 -25.15 18.59 -2.78
N LEU A 42 -24.00 18.72 -3.47
CA LEU A 42 -23.32 20.00 -3.61
C LEU A 42 -23.80 20.74 -4.87
N PRO A 43 -23.81 22.09 -4.85
CA PRO A 43 -24.02 22.89 -6.06
C PRO A 43 -22.95 22.60 -7.12
N ASP A 44 -23.29 22.75 -8.40
CA ASP A 44 -22.39 22.39 -9.51
C ASP A 44 -21.10 23.22 -9.49
N ASP A 45 -21.19 24.52 -9.21
CA ASP A 45 -20.01 25.37 -9.07
C ASP A 45 -19.09 24.97 -7.90
N VAL A 46 -19.60 24.27 -6.89
CA VAL A 46 -18.80 23.71 -5.80
C VAL A 46 -18.20 22.37 -6.22
N LYS A 47 -18.94 21.53 -6.97
CA LYS A 47 -18.40 20.26 -7.52
C LYS A 47 -17.19 20.52 -8.42
N GLU A 48 -17.23 21.57 -9.25
CA GLU A 48 -16.08 21.98 -10.09
C GLU A 48 -14.82 22.28 -9.28
N ARG A 49 -14.99 22.67 -8.01
CA ARG A 49 -13.92 23.03 -7.06
C ARG A 49 -13.80 22.06 -5.91
N PHE A 50 -14.29 20.82 -6.10
CA PHE A 50 -14.20 19.76 -5.11
C PHE A 50 -13.29 18.64 -5.60
N MET A 51 -12.45 18.12 -4.69
CA MET A 51 -11.63 16.93 -4.93
C MET A 51 -11.26 16.26 -3.61
N ILE A 52 -10.64 15.09 -3.69
CA ILE A 52 -10.06 14.42 -2.53
C ILE A 52 -8.57 14.75 -2.47
N THR A 53 -8.11 15.09 -1.26
CA THR A 53 -6.70 15.24 -0.90
C THR A 53 -6.42 14.30 0.26
N HIS A 54 -5.90 13.12 -0.06
CA HIS A 54 -5.72 12.06 0.94
C HIS A 54 -4.29 12.07 1.48
N PHE A 55 -4.15 12.53 2.72
CA PHE A 55 -2.88 12.56 3.46
C PHE A 55 -2.68 11.28 4.25
N PHE A 56 -1.44 10.83 4.33
CA PHE A 56 -1.03 9.71 5.18
C PHE A 56 -0.58 10.20 6.56
N ASN A 57 -0.94 9.44 7.60
CA ASN A 57 -0.60 9.77 8.98
C ASN A 57 0.81 9.29 9.37
N PRO A 58 1.59 10.10 10.08
CA PRO A 58 1.30 11.50 10.46
C PRO A 58 1.56 12.47 9.28
N PRO A 59 0.61 13.34 8.91
CA PRO A 59 0.68 14.14 7.68
C PRO A 59 1.88 15.10 7.63
N ARG A 60 2.43 15.46 8.78
CA ARG A 60 3.63 16.29 8.87
C ARG A 60 4.89 15.58 8.35
N TYR A 61 4.96 14.25 8.51
CA TYR A 61 6.17 13.46 8.23
C TYR A 61 6.04 12.63 6.96
N MET A 62 4.83 12.15 6.67
CA MET A 62 4.59 11.34 5.48
C MET A 62 4.59 12.21 4.25
N GLN A 63 5.39 11.84 3.26
CA GLN A 63 5.53 12.61 2.03
C GLN A 63 4.32 12.48 1.10
N LEU A 64 3.64 11.33 1.12
CA LEU A 64 2.54 11.02 0.20
C LEU A 64 1.35 11.97 0.37
N LEU A 65 0.88 12.49 -0.76
CA LEU A 65 -0.43 13.11 -0.92
C LEU A 65 -1.09 12.55 -2.19
N GLU A 66 -2.16 11.77 -2.01
CA GLU A 66 -2.97 11.29 -3.12
C GLU A 66 -3.99 12.36 -3.52
N LEU A 67 -3.98 12.75 -4.77
CA LEU A 67 -4.98 13.64 -5.37
C LEU A 67 -5.96 12.81 -6.20
N VAL A 68 -7.26 12.91 -5.87
CA VAL A 68 -8.33 12.23 -6.59
C VAL A 68 -9.30 13.28 -7.10
N ARG A 69 -9.43 13.37 -8.42
CA ARG A 69 -10.37 14.28 -9.07
C ARG A 69 -11.69 13.57 -9.37
N GLY A 70 -12.78 14.32 -9.25
CA GLY A 70 -14.11 13.90 -9.72
C GLY A 70 -14.31 14.23 -11.21
N LYS A 71 -15.42 13.78 -11.76
CA LYS A 71 -15.78 14.06 -13.15
C LYS A 71 -15.97 15.56 -13.42
N GLU A 72 -16.50 16.26 -12.44
CA GLU A 72 -16.80 17.69 -12.50
C GLU A 72 -15.60 18.56 -12.08
N THR A 73 -14.60 18.01 -11.42
CA THR A 73 -13.41 18.77 -10.98
C THR A 73 -12.67 19.37 -12.16
N THR A 74 -12.55 20.70 -12.21
CA THR A 74 -11.86 21.40 -13.30
C THR A 74 -10.35 21.19 -13.26
N ASP A 75 -9.69 21.34 -14.42
CA ASP A 75 -8.24 21.27 -14.51
C ASP A 75 -7.58 22.38 -13.67
N GLU A 76 -8.13 23.61 -13.67
CA GLU A 76 -7.65 24.72 -12.84
C GLU A 76 -7.65 24.35 -11.35
N THR A 77 -8.71 23.70 -10.86
CA THR A 77 -8.80 23.24 -9.47
C THR A 77 -7.74 22.19 -9.16
N TYR A 78 -7.59 21.23 -10.06
CA TYR A 78 -6.64 20.11 -9.88
C TYR A 78 -5.19 20.61 -9.89
N GLU A 79 -4.82 21.43 -10.88
CA GLU A 79 -3.47 22.03 -11.01
C GLU A 79 -3.13 22.93 -9.82
N THR A 80 -4.11 23.75 -9.36
CA THR A 80 -3.93 24.59 -8.16
C THR A 80 -3.61 23.73 -6.93
N MET A 81 -4.31 22.62 -6.74
CA MET A 81 -4.07 21.75 -5.58
C MET A 81 -2.80 20.94 -5.72
N MET A 82 -2.41 20.56 -6.93
CA MET A 82 -1.12 19.92 -7.22
C MET A 82 0.03 20.87 -6.86
N GLU A 83 0.02 22.09 -7.39
CA GLU A 83 1.03 23.12 -7.09
C GLU A 83 1.09 23.46 -5.59
N PHE A 84 -0.07 23.59 -4.95
CA PHE A 84 -0.14 23.80 -3.49
C PHE A 84 0.49 22.65 -2.73
N GLY A 85 0.18 21.40 -3.11
CA GLY A 85 0.73 20.20 -2.49
C GLY A 85 2.25 20.10 -2.63
N GLU A 86 2.77 20.31 -3.82
CA GLU A 86 4.20 20.22 -4.12
C GLU A 86 4.99 21.42 -3.57
N SER A 87 4.59 22.63 -3.98
CA SER A 87 5.41 23.84 -3.76
C SER A 87 5.24 24.43 -2.36
N ILE A 88 4.04 24.32 -1.76
CA ILE A 88 3.76 24.91 -0.44
C ILE A 88 3.86 23.88 0.67
N LEU A 89 3.31 22.68 0.47
CA LEU A 89 3.33 21.65 1.50
C LEU A 89 4.55 20.71 1.43
N GLY A 90 5.31 20.72 0.32
CA GLY A 90 6.47 19.85 0.10
C GLY A 90 6.08 18.37 0.03
N LYS A 91 4.91 18.06 -0.53
CA LYS A 91 4.41 16.69 -0.67
C LYS A 91 4.86 16.05 -1.99
N GLY A 92 4.96 14.74 -1.99
CA GLY A 92 5.01 13.94 -3.20
C GLY A 92 3.58 13.65 -3.65
N ILE A 93 3.21 14.15 -4.82
CA ILE A 93 1.87 13.98 -5.38
C ILE A 93 1.80 12.67 -6.14
N VAL A 94 0.72 11.91 -5.92
CA VAL A 94 0.32 10.81 -6.78
C VAL A 94 -1.10 11.02 -7.28
N HIS A 95 -1.31 10.67 -8.55
CA HIS A 95 -2.57 10.82 -9.25
C HIS A 95 -3.37 9.53 -9.11
N ALA A 96 -4.34 9.53 -8.18
CA ALA A 96 -5.17 8.37 -7.91
C ALA A 96 -6.55 8.52 -8.53
N LYS A 97 -7.15 7.39 -8.89
CA LYS A 97 -8.54 7.32 -9.34
C LYS A 97 -9.49 7.20 -8.16
N ASP A 98 -10.77 7.58 -8.37
CA ASP A 98 -11.84 7.43 -7.37
C ASP A 98 -12.25 5.97 -7.23
N THR A 99 -11.38 5.19 -6.63
CA THR A 99 -11.53 3.75 -6.38
C THR A 99 -11.41 3.45 -4.89
N PRO A 100 -11.93 2.33 -4.40
CA PRO A 100 -11.85 1.98 -2.99
C PRO A 100 -10.40 1.97 -2.48
N ASN A 101 -10.13 2.81 -1.47
CA ASN A 101 -8.81 2.93 -0.83
C ASN A 101 -7.68 3.49 -1.72
N PHE A 102 -8.01 4.04 -2.88
CA PHE A 102 -7.08 4.70 -3.83
C PHE A 102 -5.87 3.82 -4.18
N ILE A 103 -4.63 4.32 -4.07
CA ILE A 103 -3.41 3.58 -4.39
C ILE A 103 -2.75 3.03 -3.12
N GLY A 104 -2.35 3.92 -2.22
CA GLY A 104 -1.49 3.54 -1.10
C GLY A 104 -2.15 2.53 -0.16
N ASN A 105 -3.38 2.78 0.27
CA ASN A 105 -4.10 1.84 1.12
C ASN A 105 -4.47 0.56 0.37
N ARG A 106 -4.82 0.64 -0.92
CA ARG A 106 -5.17 -0.54 -1.72
C ARG A 106 -3.99 -1.52 -1.78
N ILE A 107 -2.83 -1.05 -2.21
CA ILE A 107 -1.61 -1.87 -2.35
C ILE A 107 -1.01 -2.20 -0.99
N GLY A 108 -0.93 -1.22 -0.08
CA GLY A 108 -0.29 -1.40 1.23
C GLY A 108 -1.05 -2.38 2.12
N VAL A 109 -2.38 -2.26 2.19
CA VAL A 109 -3.20 -3.20 2.99
C VAL A 109 -3.24 -4.58 2.35
N TYR A 110 -3.30 -4.70 1.00
CA TYR A 110 -3.12 -5.98 0.34
C TYR A 110 -1.84 -6.67 0.80
N GLY A 111 -0.69 -5.95 0.77
CA GLY A 111 0.59 -6.49 1.21
C GLY A 111 0.62 -6.92 2.67
N MET A 112 -0.08 -6.19 3.56
CA MET A 112 -0.21 -6.58 4.96
C MET A 112 -1.07 -7.82 5.12
N MET A 113 -2.21 -7.90 4.44
CA MET A 113 -3.15 -9.02 4.54
C MET A 113 -2.57 -10.32 3.98
N ILE A 114 -1.88 -10.30 2.82
CA ILE A 114 -1.20 -11.49 2.32
C ILE A 114 -0.09 -11.95 3.29
N ALA A 115 0.65 -11.01 3.87
CA ALA A 115 1.71 -11.37 4.82
C ALA A 115 1.15 -12.02 6.09
N ILE A 116 0.02 -11.53 6.62
CA ILE A 116 -0.66 -12.09 7.80
C ILE A 116 -1.21 -13.49 7.49
N ASN A 117 -1.92 -13.66 6.36
CA ASN A 117 -2.53 -14.92 5.98
C ASN A 117 -1.47 -16.00 5.72
N LEU A 118 -0.47 -15.68 4.92
CA LEU A 118 0.60 -16.63 4.59
C LEU A 118 1.51 -16.97 5.81
N ALA A 119 1.61 -16.06 6.80
CA ALA A 119 2.36 -16.37 8.03
C ALA A 119 1.82 -17.60 8.73
N GLN A 120 0.50 -17.75 8.82
CA GLN A 120 -0.13 -18.93 9.40
C GLN A 120 0.08 -20.20 8.54
N GLU A 121 -0.06 -20.09 7.23
CA GLU A 121 0.13 -21.18 6.28
C GLU A 121 1.57 -21.72 6.33
N TYR A 122 2.55 -20.82 6.31
CA TYR A 122 3.97 -21.17 6.39
C TYR A 122 4.45 -21.48 7.82
N GLY A 123 3.60 -21.36 8.83
CA GLY A 123 3.93 -21.56 10.24
C GLY A 123 5.00 -20.61 10.76
N LEU A 124 4.98 -19.35 10.31
CA LEU A 124 5.90 -18.30 10.76
C LEU A 124 5.33 -17.56 11.97
N SER A 125 6.21 -17.16 12.89
CA SER A 125 5.86 -16.27 13.98
C SER A 125 5.82 -14.82 13.53
N VAL A 126 5.20 -13.95 14.34
CA VAL A 126 5.10 -12.50 14.11
C VAL A 126 6.47 -11.87 13.92
N GLU A 127 7.44 -12.21 14.77
CA GLU A 127 8.80 -11.68 14.68
C GLU A 127 9.59 -12.23 13.50
N GLU A 128 9.33 -13.47 13.06
CA GLU A 128 9.94 -14.03 11.86
C GLU A 128 9.51 -13.26 10.61
N VAL A 129 8.22 -12.98 10.48
CA VAL A 129 7.68 -12.18 9.38
C VAL A 129 8.25 -10.76 9.41
N ASP A 130 8.23 -10.09 10.57
CA ASP A 130 8.74 -8.71 10.67
C ASP A 130 10.25 -8.62 10.39
N LYS A 131 11.02 -9.66 10.67
CA LYS A 131 12.43 -9.72 10.26
C LYS A 131 12.60 -9.78 8.75
N LEU A 132 11.77 -10.57 8.05
CA LEU A 132 11.83 -10.71 6.59
C LEU A 132 11.27 -9.48 5.87
N THR A 133 10.22 -8.87 6.41
CA THR A 133 9.50 -7.74 5.78
C THR A 133 9.90 -6.36 6.31
N GLY A 134 11.02 -6.27 7.04
CA GLY A 134 11.54 -5.02 7.58
C GLY A 134 12.73 -4.46 6.79
N PRO A 135 13.71 -3.83 7.47
CA PRO A 135 14.80 -3.11 6.81
C PRO A 135 15.66 -3.96 5.86
N ILE A 136 15.73 -5.26 6.08
CA ILE A 136 16.48 -6.17 5.20
C ILE A 136 15.90 -6.21 3.77
N SER A 137 14.60 -5.95 3.63
CA SER A 137 13.88 -5.92 2.36
C SER A 137 13.54 -4.50 1.89
N GLY A 138 14.21 -3.46 2.42
CA GLY A 138 13.97 -2.07 2.05
C GLY A 138 12.65 -1.50 2.58
N ARG A 139 12.14 -2.05 3.68
CA ARG A 139 10.93 -1.56 4.34
C ARG A 139 11.24 -0.95 5.71
N PRO A 140 10.36 -0.13 6.30
CA PRO A 140 10.59 0.47 7.61
C PRO A 140 10.86 -0.54 8.73
N LYS A 141 11.45 -0.08 9.83
CA LYS A 141 11.67 -0.92 11.03
C LYS A 141 10.37 -1.47 11.64
N SER A 142 9.25 -0.84 11.36
CA SER A 142 7.93 -1.33 11.76
C SER A 142 7.47 -2.57 10.98
N ALA A 143 8.11 -2.88 9.84
CA ALA A 143 7.83 -4.06 9.03
C ALA A 143 6.31 -4.25 8.77
N THR A 144 5.76 -5.46 8.94
CA THR A 144 4.34 -5.75 8.71
C THR A 144 3.51 -5.66 9.98
N PHE A 145 3.78 -6.48 10.98
CA PHE A 145 2.95 -6.58 12.17
C PHE A 145 3.07 -5.39 13.13
N ARG A 146 4.27 -4.82 13.27
CA ARG A 146 4.42 -3.57 14.01
C ARG A 146 3.75 -2.39 13.32
N THR A 147 3.72 -2.37 11.97
CA THR A 147 2.95 -1.36 11.21
C THR A 147 1.46 -1.51 11.49
N ALA A 148 0.93 -2.74 11.51
CA ALA A 148 -0.46 -3.00 11.88
C ALA A 148 -0.78 -2.46 13.29
N ASP A 149 0.10 -2.71 14.27
CA ASP A 149 -0.05 -2.20 15.63
C ASP A 149 0.02 -0.67 15.72
N VAL A 150 0.84 -0.01 14.90
CA VAL A 150 0.96 1.47 14.83
C VAL A 150 -0.30 2.08 14.22
N VAL A 151 -0.78 1.53 13.11
CA VAL A 151 -2.01 1.96 12.43
C VAL A 151 -3.24 1.75 13.31
N GLY A 152 -3.24 0.67 14.07
CA GLY A 152 -4.37 0.19 14.86
C GLY A 152 -5.15 -0.90 14.11
N LEU A 153 -5.35 -2.03 14.79
CA LEU A 153 -5.94 -3.22 14.18
C LEU A 153 -7.40 -3.01 13.74
N ASP A 154 -8.15 -2.19 14.45
CA ASP A 154 -9.49 -1.74 14.06
C ASP A 154 -9.48 -0.87 12.79
N THR A 155 -8.49 -0.01 12.65
CA THR A 155 -8.30 0.80 11.43
C THR A 155 -7.94 -0.11 10.25
N LEU A 156 -6.99 -1.03 10.45
CA LEU A 156 -6.62 -2.02 9.42
C LEU A 156 -7.85 -2.84 8.98
N LYS A 157 -8.65 -3.32 9.94
CA LYS A 157 -9.92 -4.02 9.66
C LYS A 157 -10.85 -3.18 8.79
N ASN A 158 -11.09 -1.92 9.17
CA ASN A 158 -12.02 -1.05 8.45
C ASN A 158 -11.56 -0.77 7.01
N VAL A 159 -10.27 -0.51 6.82
CA VAL A 159 -9.69 -0.27 5.48
C VAL A 159 -9.77 -1.55 4.64
N SER A 160 -9.42 -2.70 5.21
CA SER A 160 -9.50 -4.00 4.54
C SER A 160 -10.94 -4.31 4.09
N LEU A 161 -11.91 -4.20 4.99
CA LEU A 161 -13.32 -4.45 4.70
C LEU A 161 -13.90 -3.45 3.68
N THR A 162 -13.40 -2.21 3.64
CA THR A 162 -13.78 -1.25 2.59
C THR A 162 -13.44 -1.79 1.21
N THR A 163 -12.23 -2.33 1.01
CA THR A 163 -11.86 -2.99 -0.26
C THR A 163 -12.73 -4.22 -0.49
N TYR A 164 -12.84 -5.10 0.50
CA TYR A 164 -13.61 -6.33 0.39
C TYR A 164 -15.05 -6.10 -0.08
N TYR A 165 -15.74 -5.10 0.47
CA TYR A 165 -17.15 -4.84 0.13
C TYR A 165 -17.31 -3.97 -1.13
N LYS A 166 -16.38 -3.08 -1.44
CA LYS A 166 -16.56 -2.10 -2.51
C LYS A 166 -15.82 -2.45 -3.81
N ALA A 167 -14.73 -3.21 -3.76
CA ALA A 167 -14.00 -3.64 -4.95
C ALA A 167 -14.50 -5.03 -5.42
N GLN A 168 -15.72 -5.08 -5.94
CA GLN A 168 -16.40 -6.34 -6.28
C GLN A 168 -15.71 -7.12 -7.41
N GLU A 169 -15.05 -6.41 -8.33
CA GLU A 169 -14.38 -6.99 -9.49
C GLU A 169 -12.90 -7.33 -9.21
N ASP A 170 -12.42 -7.13 -7.98
CA ASP A 170 -11.04 -7.45 -7.59
C ASP A 170 -10.87 -8.99 -7.50
N GLU A 171 -10.00 -9.55 -8.32
CA GLU A 171 -9.73 -10.99 -8.39
C GLU A 171 -9.13 -11.57 -7.11
N GLU A 172 -8.46 -10.72 -6.31
CA GLU A 172 -7.88 -11.09 -5.00
C GLU A 172 -8.71 -10.54 -3.83
N ARG A 173 -9.97 -10.16 -4.07
CA ARG A 173 -10.87 -9.55 -3.08
C ARG A 173 -10.91 -10.29 -1.75
N ASP A 174 -10.91 -11.62 -1.80
CA ASP A 174 -11.02 -12.47 -0.61
C ASP A 174 -9.82 -12.36 0.35
N ILE A 175 -8.68 -11.88 -0.13
CA ILE A 175 -7.51 -11.57 0.72
C ILE A 175 -7.85 -10.50 1.77
N PHE A 176 -8.78 -9.60 1.47
CA PHE A 176 -9.19 -8.53 2.39
C PHE A 176 -10.19 -8.97 3.46
N GLN A 177 -10.62 -10.23 3.50
CA GLN A 177 -11.37 -10.78 4.61
C GLN A 177 -10.49 -10.83 5.87
N ILE A 178 -11.12 -10.60 7.01
CA ILE A 178 -10.36 -10.46 8.27
C ILE A 178 -10.01 -11.84 8.83
N PRO A 179 -8.71 -12.14 9.01
CA PRO A 179 -8.29 -13.41 9.61
C PRO A 179 -8.79 -13.55 11.05
N ALA A 180 -9.08 -14.79 11.46
CA ALA A 180 -9.60 -15.08 12.79
C ALA A 180 -8.74 -14.51 13.94
N ILE A 181 -7.42 -14.54 13.80
CA ILE A 181 -6.51 -13.95 14.78
C ILE A 181 -6.73 -12.43 14.93
N LEU A 182 -6.89 -11.71 13.83
CA LEU A 182 -7.13 -10.27 13.86
C LEU A 182 -8.50 -9.95 14.49
N GLU A 183 -9.54 -10.73 14.16
CA GLU A 183 -10.86 -10.62 14.82
C GLU A 183 -10.76 -10.85 16.33
N SER A 184 -10.03 -11.88 16.76
CA SER A 184 -9.83 -12.21 18.19
C SER A 184 -9.11 -11.10 18.94
N LEU A 185 -8.05 -10.52 18.34
CA LEU A 185 -7.32 -9.42 18.94
C LEU A 185 -8.23 -8.19 19.12
N ILE A 186 -8.99 -7.83 18.10
CA ILE A 186 -9.92 -6.69 18.14
C ILE A 186 -11.03 -6.92 19.18
N ALA A 187 -11.64 -8.10 19.19
CA ALA A 187 -12.69 -8.47 20.15
C ALA A 187 -12.23 -8.40 21.63
N SER A 188 -10.92 -8.57 21.85
CA SER A 188 -10.29 -8.50 23.18
C SER A 188 -9.70 -7.12 23.49
N ASP A 189 -10.06 -6.06 22.75
CA ASP A 189 -9.53 -4.70 22.87
C ASP A 189 -7.99 -4.62 22.75
N ARG A 190 -7.38 -5.57 22.02
CA ARG A 190 -5.96 -5.59 21.71
C ARG A 190 -5.73 -4.94 20.35
N LEU A 191 -5.81 -3.59 20.31
CA LEU A 191 -5.87 -2.80 19.09
C LEU A 191 -4.51 -2.25 18.62
N GLY A 192 -3.42 -2.72 19.17
CA GLY A 192 -2.06 -2.26 18.86
C GLY A 192 -1.52 -1.25 19.87
N GLN A 193 -0.70 -0.30 19.43
CA GLN A 193 0.01 0.64 20.31
C GLN A 193 -0.93 1.47 21.18
N LYS A 194 -2.11 1.86 20.68
CA LYS A 194 -3.07 2.69 21.41
C LYS A 194 -3.66 2.00 22.64
N THR A 195 -3.73 0.67 22.63
CA THR A 195 -4.17 -0.14 23.79
C THR A 195 -3.01 -0.89 24.45
N LYS A 196 -1.76 -0.62 24.02
CA LYS A 196 -0.52 -1.23 24.51
C LYS A 196 -0.40 -2.74 24.23
N ALA A 197 -1.31 -3.31 23.48
CA ALA A 197 -1.33 -4.70 23.04
C ALA A 197 -1.96 -4.82 21.66
N GLY A 198 -1.37 -5.63 20.79
CA GLY A 198 -1.81 -5.97 19.44
C GLY A 198 -1.13 -7.26 19.03
N PHE A 199 -0.45 -7.30 17.89
CA PHE A 199 0.45 -8.41 17.56
C PHE A 199 1.66 -8.45 18.50
N TYR A 200 2.06 -7.30 19.02
CA TYR A 200 3.05 -7.18 20.07
C TYR A 200 2.44 -6.59 21.34
N LYS A 201 2.97 -7.02 22.48
CA LYS A 201 2.62 -6.50 23.80
C LYS A 201 3.89 -6.10 24.54
N LYS A 202 3.90 -4.90 25.08
CA LYS A 202 4.95 -4.44 25.99
C LYS A 202 4.50 -4.66 27.42
N ASN A 203 5.25 -5.49 28.15
CA ASN A 203 4.99 -5.79 29.56
C ASN A 203 5.52 -4.69 30.50
N GLU A 204 5.18 -4.75 31.79
CA GLU A 204 5.59 -3.79 32.81
C GLU A 204 7.11 -3.76 33.02
N ASP A 205 7.77 -4.92 32.91
CA ASP A 205 9.22 -5.09 32.94
C ASP A 205 9.94 -4.59 31.66
N ARG A 206 9.17 -3.99 30.73
CA ARG A 206 9.60 -3.52 29.41
C ARG A 206 9.96 -4.60 28.40
N SER A 207 9.82 -5.89 28.76
CA SER A 207 9.94 -6.97 27.78
C SER A 207 8.85 -6.87 26.71
N ILE A 208 9.16 -7.31 25.49
CA ILE A 208 8.21 -7.30 24.38
C ILE A 208 7.89 -8.77 24.07
N HIS A 209 6.62 -9.11 24.13
CA HIS A 209 6.08 -10.37 23.72
C HIS A 209 5.38 -10.25 22.38
N SER A 210 5.36 -11.32 21.59
CA SER A 210 4.59 -11.46 20.37
C SER A 210 3.44 -12.43 20.58
N VAL A 211 2.36 -12.22 19.83
CA VAL A 211 1.22 -13.16 19.86
C VAL A 211 1.53 -14.38 19.01
N ASP A 212 1.17 -15.55 19.48
CA ASP A 212 1.11 -16.74 18.66
C ASP A 212 -0.12 -16.66 17.74
N LEU A 213 0.10 -16.75 16.43
CA LEU A 213 -0.96 -16.55 15.43
C LEU A 213 -2.04 -17.62 15.41
N LYS A 214 -1.80 -18.79 16.07
CA LYS A 214 -2.76 -19.89 16.16
C LYS A 214 -3.57 -19.83 17.45
N THR A 215 -2.91 -19.56 18.57
CA THR A 215 -3.55 -19.61 19.90
C THR A 215 -4.03 -18.26 20.39
N GLY A 216 -3.47 -17.14 19.87
CA GLY A 216 -3.74 -15.80 20.37
C GLY A 216 -3.07 -15.46 21.71
N GLU A 217 -2.21 -16.34 22.23
CA GLU A 217 -1.49 -16.17 23.49
C GLU A 217 -0.17 -15.43 23.28
N TYR A 218 0.27 -14.66 24.26
CA TYR A 218 1.55 -13.93 24.21
C TYR A 218 2.69 -14.76 24.80
N SER A 219 3.81 -14.78 24.10
CA SER A 219 5.06 -15.39 24.57
C SER A 219 6.27 -14.49 24.29
N PRO A 220 7.40 -14.67 25.01
CA PRO A 220 8.64 -14.00 24.66
C PRO A 220 9.01 -14.25 23.20
N MET A 221 9.49 -13.20 22.50
CA MET A 221 9.91 -13.35 21.11
C MET A 221 11.01 -14.38 20.95
N GLY A 222 10.85 -15.27 19.96
CA GLY A 222 11.84 -16.26 19.58
C GLY A 222 13.03 -15.65 18.82
N GLN A 223 14.09 -16.47 18.68
CA GLN A 223 15.20 -16.12 17.80
C GLN A 223 14.87 -16.47 16.35
N VAL A 224 14.94 -15.48 15.47
CA VAL A 224 14.75 -15.69 14.03
C VAL A 224 16.02 -16.26 13.42
N ARG A 225 15.89 -17.43 12.78
CA ARG A 225 17.00 -18.16 12.16
C ARG A 225 16.58 -18.64 10.77
N PHE A 226 16.89 -17.82 9.75
CA PHE A 226 16.75 -18.18 8.34
C PHE A 226 18.09 -18.00 7.64
N ASP A 227 18.47 -18.95 6.81
CA ASP A 227 19.68 -18.83 5.99
C ASP A 227 19.58 -17.71 4.98
N CYS A 228 18.40 -17.53 4.34
CA CYS A 228 18.16 -16.40 3.43
C CYS A 228 18.37 -15.05 4.12
N PHE A 229 17.92 -14.90 5.37
CA PHE A 229 18.13 -13.68 6.15
C PHE A 229 19.61 -13.45 6.48
N ARG A 230 20.33 -14.51 6.88
CA ARG A 230 21.77 -14.45 7.15
C ARG A 230 22.55 -14.03 5.90
N ILE A 231 22.25 -14.65 4.74
CA ILE A 231 22.89 -14.30 3.46
C ILE A 231 22.56 -12.87 3.05
N ALA A 232 21.29 -12.46 3.15
CA ALA A 232 20.86 -11.11 2.81
C ALA A 232 21.55 -10.03 3.68
N LYS A 233 21.78 -10.32 4.97
CA LYS A 233 22.45 -9.40 5.90
C LYS A 233 23.87 -9.06 5.49
N ASP A 234 24.56 -9.98 4.83
CA ASP A 234 25.95 -9.80 4.36
C ASP A 234 26.01 -9.05 3.02
N ARG A 235 24.89 -8.72 2.41
CA ARG A 235 24.81 -7.98 1.14
C ARG A 235 24.74 -6.46 1.39
N GLN A 236 25.31 -5.68 0.47
CA GLN A 236 25.31 -4.22 0.55
C GLN A 236 24.07 -3.64 -0.16
N ARG A 237 23.86 -4.02 -1.42
CA ARG A 237 22.79 -3.46 -2.26
C ARG A 237 21.43 -4.10 -1.92
N LEU A 238 20.37 -3.30 -1.97
CA LEU A 238 19.01 -3.76 -1.74
C LEU A 238 18.62 -4.90 -2.71
N SER A 239 18.96 -4.78 -4.00
CA SER A 239 18.73 -5.81 -5.00
C SER A 239 19.30 -7.18 -4.60
N ASP A 240 20.55 -7.18 -4.07
CA ASP A 240 21.21 -8.44 -3.66
C ASP A 240 20.57 -9.02 -2.40
N LYS A 241 20.12 -8.15 -1.47
CA LYS A 241 19.37 -8.57 -0.28
C LYS A 241 18.05 -9.23 -0.64
N ILE A 242 17.25 -8.56 -1.47
CA ILE A 242 15.93 -9.08 -1.90
C ILE A 242 16.12 -10.37 -2.72
N THR A 243 17.13 -10.43 -3.58
CA THR A 243 17.47 -11.67 -4.31
C THR A 243 17.77 -12.83 -3.35
N ALA A 244 18.56 -12.61 -2.31
CA ALA A 244 18.86 -13.63 -1.31
C ALA A 244 17.62 -14.07 -0.54
N LEU A 245 16.71 -13.12 -0.23
CA LEU A 245 15.43 -13.42 0.43
C LEU A 245 14.48 -14.22 -0.48
N CYS A 246 14.43 -13.94 -1.79
CA CYS A 246 13.49 -14.59 -2.72
C CYS A 246 13.95 -15.94 -3.25
N PHE A 247 15.25 -16.16 -3.40
CA PHE A 247 15.78 -17.32 -4.13
C PHE A 247 16.58 -18.30 -3.25
N GLY A 248 16.40 -18.26 -1.94
CA GLY A 248 16.88 -19.30 -1.03
C GLY A 248 15.94 -20.50 -0.97
N ASP A 249 16.35 -21.54 -0.24
CA ASP A 249 15.59 -22.81 -0.12
C ASP A 249 14.85 -22.97 1.21
N ASP A 250 15.13 -22.09 2.17
CA ASP A 250 14.52 -22.18 3.49
C ASP A 250 13.07 -21.69 3.52
N ARG A 251 12.36 -21.95 4.63
CA ARG A 251 10.96 -21.57 4.84
C ARG A 251 10.76 -20.04 4.72
N GLY A 252 11.70 -19.25 5.24
CA GLY A 252 11.64 -17.80 5.17
C GLY A 252 11.71 -17.29 3.74
N SER A 253 12.58 -17.90 2.90
CA SER A 253 12.69 -17.54 1.49
C SER A 253 11.44 -17.91 0.70
N LYS A 254 10.88 -19.09 0.92
CA LYS A 254 9.63 -19.53 0.26
C LYS A 254 8.48 -18.56 0.58
N TYR A 255 8.33 -18.21 1.85
CA TYR A 255 7.35 -17.23 2.30
C TYR A 255 7.58 -15.85 1.67
N PHE A 256 8.83 -15.35 1.72
CA PHE A 256 9.14 -14.01 1.21
C PHE A 256 8.95 -13.91 -0.31
N TRP A 257 9.29 -14.97 -1.04
CA TRP A 257 9.00 -15.06 -2.47
C TRP A 257 7.49 -15.04 -2.74
N GLU A 258 6.71 -15.82 -2.01
CA GLU A 258 5.26 -15.89 -2.24
C GLU A 258 4.58 -14.52 -2.05
N ILE A 259 4.87 -13.81 -0.96
CA ILE A 259 4.33 -12.45 -0.76
C ILE A 259 4.82 -11.47 -1.82
N THR A 260 6.07 -11.63 -2.29
CA THR A 260 6.66 -10.75 -3.31
C THR A 260 6.01 -10.98 -4.67
N ALA A 261 5.86 -12.24 -5.10
CA ALA A 261 5.22 -12.59 -6.35
C ALA A 261 3.75 -12.13 -6.41
N LYS A 262 3.00 -12.37 -5.32
CA LYS A 262 1.61 -11.89 -5.18
C LYS A 262 1.54 -10.36 -5.25
N MET A 263 2.43 -9.66 -4.57
CA MET A 263 2.50 -8.19 -4.62
C MET A 263 2.75 -7.66 -6.04
N PHE A 264 3.66 -8.28 -6.79
CA PHE A 264 3.95 -7.89 -8.18
C PHE A 264 2.73 -8.05 -9.07
N ILE A 265 2.12 -9.24 -9.05
CA ILE A 265 0.94 -9.55 -9.86
C ILE A 265 -0.22 -8.62 -9.51
N TYR A 266 -0.50 -8.46 -8.21
CA TYR A 266 -1.58 -7.60 -7.74
C TYR A 266 -1.38 -6.14 -8.16
N SER A 267 -0.18 -5.58 -7.93
CA SER A 267 0.13 -4.21 -8.34
C SER A 267 -0.03 -4.00 -9.83
N ALA A 268 0.39 -4.97 -10.64
CA ALA A 268 0.25 -4.91 -12.10
C ALA A 268 -1.20 -5.03 -12.56
N ASN A 269 -2.03 -5.85 -11.91
CA ASN A 269 -3.46 -5.96 -12.20
C ASN A 269 -4.25 -4.69 -11.82
N ARG A 270 -3.70 -3.87 -10.92
CA ARG A 270 -4.35 -2.59 -10.51
C ARG A 270 -4.15 -1.47 -11.53
N VAL A 271 -3.33 -1.64 -12.55
CA VAL A 271 -3.23 -0.72 -13.68
C VAL A 271 -4.16 -1.22 -14.80
N PRO A 272 -5.10 -0.42 -15.30
CA PRO A 272 -5.35 1.00 -15.03
C PRO A 272 -6.45 1.29 -13.98
N GLU A 273 -6.83 0.35 -13.14
CA GLU A 273 -7.97 0.51 -12.20
C GLU A 273 -7.75 1.67 -11.23
N ILE A 274 -6.64 1.65 -10.47
CA ILE A 274 -6.37 2.63 -9.39
C ILE A 274 -5.46 3.77 -9.83
N SER A 275 -4.67 3.55 -10.88
CA SER A 275 -3.73 4.51 -11.48
C SER A 275 -3.52 4.19 -12.95
N ASP A 276 -3.26 5.21 -13.76
CA ASP A 276 -2.95 5.03 -15.18
C ASP A 276 -1.52 4.56 -15.43
N ASP A 277 -0.65 4.64 -14.45
CA ASP A 277 0.76 4.30 -14.56
C ASP A 277 1.32 3.59 -13.33
N ILE A 278 2.49 3.01 -13.51
CA ILE A 278 3.24 2.30 -12.47
C ILE A 278 3.99 3.23 -11.52
N LEU A 279 4.34 4.44 -11.97
CA LEU A 279 5.13 5.41 -11.22
C LEU A 279 4.37 5.89 -9.98
N ASN A 280 3.07 6.18 -10.13
CA ASN A 280 2.21 6.58 -9.04
C ASN A 280 2.06 5.46 -8.00
N ILE A 281 2.00 4.19 -8.42
CA ILE A 281 1.93 3.04 -7.51
C ILE A 281 3.23 2.92 -6.70
N ASP A 282 4.38 2.96 -7.35
CA ASP A 282 5.68 2.86 -6.67
C ASP A 282 5.90 4.04 -5.72
N ASN A 283 5.57 5.26 -6.15
CA ASN A 283 5.69 6.44 -5.32
C ASN A 283 4.74 6.41 -4.11
N ALA A 284 3.51 5.91 -4.28
CA ALA A 284 2.58 5.75 -3.17
C ALA A 284 3.16 4.83 -2.09
N MET A 285 3.81 3.75 -2.46
CA MET A 285 4.44 2.84 -1.50
C MET A 285 5.70 3.45 -0.85
N LYS A 286 6.52 4.15 -1.62
CA LYS A 286 7.72 4.82 -1.09
C LYS A 286 7.35 5.96 -0.13
N TRP A 287 6.41 6.81 -0.49
CA TRP A 287 6.07 8.01 0.27
C TRP A 287 5.01 7.81 1.35
N GLY A 288 4.14 6.80 1.19
CA GLY A 288 3.06 6.49 2.12
C GLY A 288 3.36 5.36 3.10
N PHE A 289 4.20 4.40 2.71
CA PHE A 289 4.61 3.27 3.53
C PHE A 289 6.10 3.26 3.87
N GLY A 290 6.86 4.25 3.38
CA GLY A 290 8.28 4.41 3.68
C GLY A 290 9.15 3.29 3.09
N TRP A 291 8.77 2.69 1.98
CA TRP A 291 9.58 1.69 1.29
C TRP A 291 10.74 2.35 0.54
N GLU A 292 11.89 1.67 0.44
CA GLU A 292 13.03 2.15 -0.36
C GLU A 292 12.77 1.99 -1.86
N ALA A 293 11.97 0.98 -2.24
CA ALA A 293 11.56 0.70 -3.61
C ALA A 293 10.11 0.26 -3.66
N GLY A 294 9.38 0.71 -4.66
CA GLY A 294 8.02 0.26 -4.91
C GLY A 294 7.96 -1.14 -5.55
N PRO A 295 6.75 -1.67 -5.81
CA PRO A 295 6.59 -3.01 -6.37
C PRO A 295 7.31 -3.20 -7.71
N PHE A 296 7.20 -2.24 -8.63
CA PHE A 296 7.79 -2.35 -9.97
C PHE A 296 9.30 -2.13 -9.95
N GLU A 297 9.79 -1.17 -9.15
CA GLU A 297 11.24 -1.01 -8.91
C GLU A 297 11.84 -2.29 -8.30
N THR A 298 11.13 -2.93 -7.36
CA THR A 298 11.55 -4.20 -6.76
C THR A 298 11.54 -5.34 -7.77
N TRP A 299 10.58 -5.36 -8.68
CA TRP A 299 10.49 -6.37 -9.73
C TRP A 299 11.65 -6.25 -10.70
N ASP A 300 12.01 -5.01 -11.12
CA ASP A 300 13.22 -4.74 -11.91
C ASP A 300 14.50 -5.24 -11.23
N MET A 301 14.64 -5.01 -9.92
CA MET A 301 15.79 -5.49 -9.13
C MET A 301 15.96 -7.00 -9.15
N LEU A 302 14.87 -7.76 -9.20
CA LEU A 302 14.89 -9.23 -9.24
C LEU A 302 15.04 -9.78 -10.67
N GLY A 303 14.79 -8.95 -11.68
CA GLY A 303 14.76 -9.32 -13.09
C GLY A 303 13.40 -9.88 -13.52
N ILE A 304 12.71 -9.14 -14.38
CA ILE A 304 11.31 -9.42 -14.77
C ILE A 304 11.20 -10.80 -15.42
N LYS A 305 12.01 -11.09 -16.44
CA LYS A 305 11.96 -12.37 -17.15
C LYS A 305 12.16 -13.56 -16.21
N LYS A 306 13.22 -13.52 -15.38
CA LYS A 306 13.53 -14.56 -14.41
C LYS A 306 12.38 -14.83 -13.43
N THR A 307 11.77 -13.78 -12.93
CA THR A 307 10.66 -13.89 -11.97
C THR A 307 9.39 -14.39 -12.64
N ILE A 308 9.09 -13.96 -13.87
CA ILE A 308 7.97 -14.46 -14.67
C ILE A 308 8.12 -15.95 -14.95
N ASP A 309 9.30 -16.41 -15.35
CA ASP A 309 9.57 -17.82 -15.64
C ASP A 309 9.27 -18.66 -14.37
N ARG A 310 9.69 -18.19 -13.20
CA ARG A 310 9.38 -18.83 -11.93
C ARG A 310 7.88 -18.79 -11.59
N MET A 311 7.23 -17.63 -11.74
CA MET A 311 5.78 -17.50 -11.50
C MET A 311 4.97 -18.45 -12.38
N LYS A 312 5.32 -18.56 -13.67
CA LYS A 312 4.68 -19.49 -14.60
C LYS A 312 4.90 -20.94 -14.20
N SER A 313 6.12 -21.31 -13.79
CA SER A 313 6.42 -22.68 -13.30
C SER A 313 5.67 -23.04 -12.04
N GLU A 314 5.28 -22.03 -11.23
CA GLU A 314 4.47 -22.18 -10.02
C GLU A 314 2.95 -22.03 -10.29
N GLY A 315 2.54 -21.94 -11.57
CA GLY A 315 1.12 -21.82 -11.96
C GLY A 315 0.48 -20.46 -11.73
N LYS A 316 1.29 -19.42 -11.50
CA LYS A 316 0.80 -18.05 -11.31
C LYS A 316 0.56 -17.37 -12.68
N THR A 317 -0.56 -16.65 -12.78
CA THR A 317 -0.89 -15.86 -13.97
C THR A 317 -0.27 -14.47 -13.88
N VAL A 318 0.55 -14.13 -14.88
CA VAL A 318 1.15 -12.80 -15.00
C VAL A 318 0.27 -11.92 -15.87
N PRO A 319 0.01 -10.64 -15.51
CA PRO A 319 -0.79 -9.73 -16.32
C PRO A 319 -0.25 -9.60 -17.75
N GLN A 320 -1.15 -9.65 -18.74
CA GLN A 320 -0.76 -9.70 -20.17
C GLN A 320 0.11 -8.52 -20.59
N TRP A 321 -0.20 -7.30 -20.12
CA TRP A 321 0.59 -6.12 -20.50
C TRP A 321 2.06 -6.18 -20.08
N VAL A 322 2.40 -6.96 -19.01
CA VAL A 322 3.80 -7.19 -18.61
C VAL A 322 4.50 -8.11 -19.63
N LEU A 323 3.78 -9.10 -20.14
CA LEU A 323 4.28 -9.98 -21.20
C LEU A 323 4.47 -9.21 -22.51
N ASP A 324 3.49 -8.38 -22.89
CA ASP A 324 3.54 -7.52 -24.07
C ASP A 324 4.73 -6.54 -24.01
N MET A 325 5.03 -6.00 -22.82
CA MET A 325 6.22 -5.16 -22.61
C MET A 325 7.51 -5.92 -22.93
N LEU A 326 7.66 -7.16 -22.44
CA LEU A 326 8.84 -7.99 -22.73
C LEU A 326 8.92 -8.35 -24.21
N GLU A 327 7.80 -8.65 -24.85
CA GLU A 327 7.72 -8.96 -26.29
C GLU A 327 8.10 -7.75 -27.16
N SER A 328 7.88 -6.53 -26.66
CA SER A 328 8.34 -5.30 -27.33
C SER A 328 9.86 -5.09 -27.28
N GLY A 329 10.59 -5.95 -26.55
CA GLY A 329 12.03 -5.85 -26.33
C GLY A 329 12.45 -5.04 -25.12
N ARG A 330 11.49 -4.54 -24.31
CA ARG A 330 11.78 -3.81 -23.07
C ARG A 330 11.86 -4.78 -21.89
N GLU A 331 13.01 -4.87 -21.26
CA GLU A 331 13.31 -5.85 -20.21
C GLU A 331 13.08 -5.33 -18.78
N THR A 332 12.84 -4.00 -18.62
CA THR A 332 12.65 -3.34 -17.30
C THR A 332 11.50 -2.35 -17.35
N PHE A 333 10.82 -2.17 -16.21
CA PHE A 333 9.79 -1.13 -16.06
C PHE A 333 10.39 0.27 -16.11
N TYR A 334 11.55 0.45 -15.49
CA TYR A 334 12.28 1.72 -15.45
C TYR A 334 13.60 1.59 -16.24
N GLN A 335 13.94 2.65 -16.96
CA GLN A 335 15.17 2.69 -17.76
C GLN A 335 15.77 4.09 -17.71
N VAL A 336 17.10 4.16 -17.87
CA VAL A 336 17.82 5.41 -17.99
C VAL A 336 18.60 5.37 -19.31
N ASP A 337 18.18 6.18 -20.27
CA ASP A 337 18.82 6.30 -21.57
C ASP A 337 19.35 7.72 -21.74
N ASN A 338 20.66 7.86 -21.98
CA ASN A 338 21.32 9.16 -22.11
C ASN A 338 21.02 10.16 -20.97
N GLY A 339 20.89 9.65 -19.75
CA GLY A 339 20.58 10.45 -18.55
C GLY A 339 19.08 10.79 -18.37
N ILE A 340 18.23 10.41 -19.30
CA ILE A 340 16.78 10.58 -19.20
C ILE A 340 16.20 9.32 -18.58
N LYS A 341 15.48 9.50 -17.45
CA LYS A 341 14.74 8.40 -16.84
C LYS A 341 13.38 8.25 -17.51
N SER A 342 12.99 7.02 -17.75
CA SER A 342 11.69 6.67 -18.30
C SER A 342 11.08 5.46 -17.58
N TYR A 343 9.76 5.37 -17.62
CA TYR A 343 9.04 4.19 -17.17
C TYR A 343 8.12 3.65 -18.29
N TRP A 344 7.78 2.37 -18.22
CA TRP A 344 6.81 1.78 -19.13
C TRP A 344 5.38 2.18 -18.71
N CYS A 345 4.63 2.77 -19.65
CA CYS A 345 3.22 3.05 -19.48
C CYS A 345 2.37 1.95 -20.13
N PRO A 346 1.61 1.16 -19.36
CA PRO A 346 0.79 0.08 -19.91
C PRO A 346 -0.32 0.57 -20.86
N ILE A 347 -0.84 1.79 -20.62
CA ILE A 347 -1.91 2.39 -21.42
C ILE A 347 -1.38 2.83 -22.78
N GLU A 348 -0.29 3.58 -22.79
CA GLU A 348 0.35 4.08 -24.00
C GLU A 348 1.14 2.99 -24.75
N LYS A 349 1.33 1.83 -24.10
CA LYS A 349 2.18 0.72 -24.59
C LYS A 349 3.57 1.19 -25.02
N GLY A 350 4.13 2.10 -24.24
CA GLY A 350 5.39 2.77 -24.56
C GLY A 350 6.09 3.36 -23.34
N ALA A 351 7.29 3.91 -23.56
CA ALA A 351 8.06 4.59 -22.55
C ALA A 351 7.62 6.05 -22.39
N LEU A 352 7.42 6.49 -21.16
CA LEU A 352 7.22 7.89 -20.79
C LEU A 352 8.37 8.39 -19.91
N ASN A 353 8.78 9.64 -20.10
CA ASN A 353 9.82 10.27 -19.31
C ASN A 353 9.31 10.62 -17.91
N ILE A 354 10.23 10.57 -16.92
CA ILE A 354 9.97 10.98 -15.53
C ILE A 354 10.45 12.41 -15.33
#